data_89032e2d53f5eb356471bc5af53dd349
#
_entry.id   89032e2d53f5eb356471bc5af53dd349
#
_cell.length_a   1.000
_cell.length_b   1.000
_cell.length_c   1.000
_cell.angle_alpha   90.00
_cell.angle_beta   90.00
_cell.angle_gamma   90.00
#
_symmetry.space_group_name_H-M   'P 1'
#
loop_
_entity.id
_entity.type
_entity.pdbx_description
1 polymer ?
#
loop_
_entity_poly.entity_id
_entity_poly.type
_entity_poly.pdbx_seq_one_letter_code
_entity_poly.pdbx_strand_id
1 'polypeptide(L)'
;YLGTNEKVPRFQFMSSQKTRLYNLPILNSLRRGDKLYISEGITDCLALLSDGLNAVAIPSATILPTEDLILLKNYELHMYPDQDSAGQKAFIALRRFFINHYSTVCAEALPNGLKDYCDYYIKKQEINGGE
;
A
#
# COMPACT_ATOMS: atom_id res chain seq x y z
N TYR A 1 -20.42 3.81 23.87
CA TYR A 1 -20.66 4.05 23.70
C TYR A 1 -20.53 4.06 24.08
N LEU A 2 -20.27 3.85 24.18
CA LEU A 2 -20.47 4.11 24.11
C LEU A 2 -20.24 4.08 24.43
N GLY A 3 -20.17 3.79 25.30
CA GLY A 3 -20.37 4.13 25.12
C GLY A 3 -19.96 4.04 25.41
N THR A 4 -19.74 3.93 25.48
CA THR A 4 -19.89 4.06 25.36
C THR A 4 -19.64 4.12 25.30
N ASN A 5 -19.43 4.14 25.39
CA ASN A 5 -19.72 4.38 25.04
C ASN A 5 -19.54 4.59 24.94
N GLU A 6 -19.24 4.50 24.59
CA GLU A 6 -19.50 4.87 24.07
C GLU A 6 -18.95 4.87 23.88
N LYS A 7 -18.81 4.84 23.87
CA LYS A 7 -18.39 4.98 23.61
C LYS A 7 -18.17 4.44 23.12
N VAL A 8 -18.27 4.23 23.07
CA VAL A 8 -18.31 3.91 22.39
C VAL A 8 -18.37 3.69 21.94
N PRO A 9 -18.50 3.40 21.95
CA PRO A 9 -18.77 3.06 21.08
C PRO A 9 -18.98 3.47 19.97
N ARG A 10 -19.48 3.46 19.39
CA ARG A 10 -19.62 4.06 18.23
C ARG A 10 -18.41 4.12 17.40
N PHE A 11 -17.42 3.86 17.88
CA PHE A 11 -16.19 3.88 17.24
C PHE A 11 -15.94 2.81 16.25
N GLN A 12 -16.54 1.59 16.33
CA GLN A 12 -16.28 0.49 15.45
C GLN A 12 -16.67 0.77 14.02
N PHE A 13 -17.83 1.30 13.78
CA PHE A 13 -18.20 1.53 12.38
C PHE A 13 -17.44 2.68 11.78
N MET A 14 -16.95 3.59 12.61
CA MET A 14 -16.06 4.63 12.11
C MET A 14 -14.76 4.04 11.64
N SER A 15 -14.29 3.01 12.33
CA SER A 15 -13.04 2.37 11.93
C SER A 15 -13.10 1.78 10.55
N SER A 16 -14.24 1.19 10.18
CA SER A 16 -14.32 0.58 8.85
C SER A 16 -14.19 1.61 7.75
N GLN A 17 -14.62 2.83 7.99
CA GLN A 17 -14.45 3.89 7.01
C GLN A 17 -13.00 4.30 6.86
N LYS A 18 -12.21 4.13 7.92
CA LYS A 18 -10.81 4.51 7.90
C LYS A 18 -9.91 3.45 7.28
N THR A 19 -10.45 2.28 6.99
CA THR A 19 -9.66 1.21 6.40
C THR A 19 -9.85 1.18 4.89
N ARG A 20 -9.69 2.35 4.26
CA ARG A 20 -9.78 2.46 2.81
C ARG A 20 -8.38 2.60 2.22
N LEU A 21 -8.24 2.15 1.00
CA LEU A 21 -7.00 2.36 0.28
C LEU A 21 -6.86 3.83 -0.11
N TYR A 22 -5.65 4.36 0.06
CA TYR A 22 -5.33 5.68 -0.42
C TYR A 22 -5.15 5.64 -1.95
N ASN A 23 -5.71 6.62 -2.64
CA ASN A 23 -5.60 6.78 -4.09
C ASN A 23 -6.35 5.71 -4.90
N LEU A 24 -7.36 5.09 -4.31
CA LEU A 24 -8.14 4.07 -5.02
C LEU A 24 -8.69 4.55 -6.36
N PRO A 25 -9.11 5.83 -6.53
CA PRO A 25 -9.61 6.29 -7.83
C PRO A 25 -8.65 6.16 -9.00
N ILE A 26 -7.35 5.89 -8.76
CA ILE A 26 -6.43 5.66 -9.87
C ILE A 26 -6.89 4.50 -10.75
N LEU A 27 -7.69 3.57 -10.20
CA LEU A 27 -8.17 2.42 -10.96
C LEU A 27 -9.02 2.85 -12.14
N ASN A 28 -9.62 4.05 -12.10
CA ASN A 28 -10.42 4.54 -13.21
C ASN A 28 -9.59 4.80 -14.46
N SER A 29 -8.29 4.96 -14.33
CA SER A 29 -7.40 5.20 -15.47
C SER A 29 -6.60 3.97 -15.86
N LEU A 30 -6.83 2.84 -15.18
CA LEU A 30 -6.05 1.62 -15.44
C LEU A 30 -6.91 0.59 -16.16
N ARG A 31 -6.23 -0.31 -16.85
CA ARG A 31 -6.84 -1.44 -17.53
C ARG A 31 -6.45 -2.72 -16.82
N ARG A 32 -7.28 -3.75 -17.01
CA ARG A 32 -6.98 -5.08 -16.47
C ARG A 32 -5.59 -5.52 -16.92
N GLY A 33 -4.78 -5.97 -15.96
CA GLY A 33 -3.43 -6.42 -16.25
C GLY A 33 -2.36 -5.35 -16.13
N ASP A 34 -2.74 -4.08 -15.96
CA ASP A 34 -1.77 -3.02 -15.77
C ASP A 34 -1.01 -3.21 -14.47
N LYS A 35 0.23 -2.73 -14.42
CA LYS A 35 1.02 -2.77 -13.20
C LYS A 35 0.47 -1.80 -12.18
N LEU A 36 0.37 -2.27 -10.95
CA LEU A 36 -0.11 -1.46 -9.84
C LEU A 36 0.70 -1.79 -8.61
N TYR A 37 1.23 -0.75 -7.96
CA TYR A 37 2.05 -0.92 -6.77
C TYR A 37 1.22 -0.67 -5.53
N ILE A 38 1.45 -1.46 -4.49
CA ILE A 38 0.81 -1.28 -3.19
C ILE A 38 1.90 -0.87 -2.22
N SER A 39 1.67 0.22 -1.48
CA SER A 39 2.64 0.67 -0.50
C SER A 39 2.04 0.66 0.89
N GLU A 40 2.90 0.61 1.89
CA GLU A 40 2.52 0.81 3.28
C GLU A 40 2.72 2.28 3.59
N GLY A 41 1.62 3.01 3.72
CA GLY A 41 1.68 4.44 4.02
C GLY A 41 1.68 5.33 2.79
N ILE A 42 1.26 6.56 3.01
CA ILE A 42 1.00 7.51 1.93
C ILE A 42 2.30 8.03 1.33
N THR A 43 3.36 8.21 2.14
CA THR A 43 4.60 8.79 1.64
C THR A 43 5.25 7.93 0.55
N ASP A 44 5.25 6.61 0.73
CA ASP A 44 5.78 5.72 -0.30
C ASP A 44 4.90 5.75 -1.54
N CYS A 45 3.58 5.83 -1.35
CA CYS A 45 2.67 5.94 -2.48
C CYS A 45 2.95 7.19 -3.30
N LEU A 46 3.14 8.33 -2.64
CA LEU A 46 3.43 9.57 -3.33
C LEU A 46 4.76 9.48 -4.07
N ALA A 47 5.76 8.83 -3.48
CA ALA A 47 7.05 8.65 -4.12
C ALA A 47 6.92 7.79 -5.38
N LEU A 48 6.15 6.70 -5.30
CA LEU A 48 5.90 5.85 -6.46
C LEU A 48 5.20 6.62 -7.58
N LEU A 49 4.18 7.39 -7.22
CA LEU A 49 3.45 8.20 -8.21
C LEU A 49 4.37 9.24 -8.84
N SER A 50 5.26 9.83 -8.04
CA SER A 50 6.21 10.83 -8.55
C SER A 50 7.20 10.22 -9.53
N ASP A 51 7.47 8.93 -9.41
CA ASP A 51 8.32 8.20 -10.36
C ASP A 51 7.54 7.71 -11.59
N GLY A 52 6.26 8.06 -11.71
CA GLY A 52 5.46 7.68 -12.85
C GLY A 52 4.83 6.30 -12.74
N LEU A 53 4.83 5.71 -11.56
CA LEU A 53 4.26 4.39 -11.34
C LEU A 53 2.85 4.51 -10.76
N ASN A 54 2.00 3.54 -11.07
CA ASN A 54 0.64 3.53 -10.53
C ASN A 54 0.69 2.92 -9.13
N ALA A 55 0.10 3.60 -8.15
CA ALA A 55 0.24 3.15 -6.77
C ALA A 55 -0.98 3.49 -5.93
N VAL A 56 -1.24 2.60 -4.97
CA VAL A 56 -2.22 2.81 -3.91
C VAL A 56 -1.52 2.47 -2.59
N ALA A 57 -2.07 2.93 -1.48
CA ALA A 57 -1.46 2.69 -0.18
C ALA A 57 -2.46 2.03 0.77
N ILE A 58 -1.97 1.09 1.58
CA ILE A 58 -2.75 0.57 2.68
C ILE A 58 -2.58 1.50 3.88
N PRO A 59 -3.62 1.64 4.72
CA PRO A 59 -3.54 2.57 5.84
C PRO A 59 -2.63 2.08 6.96
N SER A 60 -2.43 0.77 7.07
CA SER A 60 -1.68 0.22 8.18
C SER A 60 -1.29 -1.21 7.88
N ALA A 61 -0.16 -1.66 8.42
CA ALA A 61 0.30 -3.03 8.26
C ALA A 61 -0.62 -4.02 8.96
N THR A 62 -1.37 -3.58 9.96
CA THR A 62 -2.19 -4.48 10.77
C THR A 62 -3.66 -4.50 10.38
N ILE A 63 -4.10 -3.53 9.59
CA ILE A 63 -5.51 -3.44 9.19
C ILE A 63 -5.55 -3.39 7.67
N LEU A 64 -6.09 -4.45 7.07
CA LEU A 64 -6.19 -4.53 5.62
C LEU A 64 -7.61 -4.18 5.19
N PRO A 65 -7.76 -3.22 4.25
CA PRO A 65 -9.08 -2.86 3.74
C PRO A 65 -9.52 -3.86 2.67
N THR A 66 -10.04 -5.01 3.12
CA THR A 66 -10.28 -6.14 2.24
C THR A 66 -11.27 -5.85 1.13
N GLU A 67 -12.28 -5.02 1.40
CA GLU A 67 -13.25 -4.68 0.37
C GLU A 67 -12.63 -3.91 -0.79
N ASP A 68 -11.69 -3.01 -0.47
CA ASP A 68 -10.99 -2.27 -1.52
C ASP A 68 -9.93 -3.14 -2.18
N LEU A 69 -9.24 -3.98 -1.40
CA LEU A 69 -8.18 -4.81 -1.95
C LEU A 69 -8.68 -5.79 -2.99
N ILE A 70 -9.90 -6.28 -2.82
CA ILE A 70 -10.44 -7.24 -3.78
C ILE A 70 -10.58 -6.64 -5.17
N LEU A 71 -10.72 -5.31 -5.25
CA LEU A 71 -10.81 -4.61 -6.53
C LEU A 71 -9.48 -4.64 -7.28
N LEU A 72 -8.38 -4.92 -6.60
CA LEU A 72 -7.05 -4.90 -7.20
C LEU A 72 -6.66 -6.24 -7.84
N LYS A 73 -7.44 -7.29 -7.66
CA LYS A 73 -7.00 -8.64 -8.01
C LYS A 73 -6.76 -8.84 -9.50
N ASN A 74 -7.28 -7.97 -10.35
CA ASN A 74 -7.13 -8.12 -11.80
C ASN A 74 -5.95 -7.35 -12.38
N TYR A 75 -5.14 -6.75 -11.53
CA TYR A 75 -3.97 -5.99 -11.96
C TYR A 75 -2.71 -6.77 -11.63
N GLU A 76 -1.60 -6.38 -12.26
CA GLU A 76 -0.30 -6.97 -11.95
C GLU A 76 0.25 -6.25 -10.72
N LEU A 77 0.19 -6.91 -9.56
CA LEU A 77 0.45 -6.29 -8.27
C LEU A 77 1.91 -6.44 -7.85
N HIS A 78 2.48 -5.34 -7.41
CA HIS A 78 3.86 -5.26 -6.95
C HIS A 78 3.93 -4.48 -5.65
N MET A 79 4.96 -4.74 -4.85
CA MET A 79 5.20 -4.02 -3.61
C MET A 79 6.69 -3.95 -3.34
N TYR A 80 7.16 -2.79 -2.85
CA TYR A 80 8.49 -2.66 -2.26
C TYR A 80 8.29 -2.72 -0.76
N PRO A 81 8.44 -3.90 -0.14
CA PRO A 81 8.19 -3.98 1.31
C PRO A 81 9.24 -3.17 2.07
N ASP A 82 8.77 -2.45 3.11
CA ASP A 82 9.70 -1.79 4.01
C ASP A 82 10.64 -2.83 4.61
N GLN A 83 11.85 -2.41 4.91
CA GLN A 83 12.89 -3.36 5.34
C GLN A 83 12.80 -3.70 6.82
N ASP A 84 11.81 -3.19 7.53
CA ASP A 84 11.60 -3.55 8.93
C ASP A 84 10.62 -4.73 9.05
N SER A 85 10.44 -5.22 10.28
CA SER A 85 9.58 -6.38 10.50
C SER A 85 8.12 -6.07 10.22
N ALA A 86 7.69 -4.84 10.47
CA ALA A 86 6.30 -4.46 10.21
C ALA A 86 6.01 -4.48 8.71
N GLY A 87 6.95 -3.98 7.89
CA GLY A 87 6.81 -3.99 6.45
C GLY A 87 6.78 -5.40 5.89
N GLN A 88 7.61 -6.29 6.45
CA GLN A 88 7.61 -7.67 6.02
C GLN A 88 6.29 -8.36 6.37
N LYS A 89 5.72 -8.06 7.55
CA LYS A 89 4.42 -8.61 7.92
C LYS A 89 3.32 -8.11 7.01
N ALA A 90 3.37 -6.84 6.63
CA ALA A 90 2.38 -6.28 5.72
C ALA A 90 2.41 -6.99 4.37
N PHE A 91 3.61 -7.23 3.84
CA PHE A 91 3.75 -7.94 2.58
C PHE A 91 3.20 -9.36 2.68
N ILE A 92 3.55 -10.07 3.74
CA ILE A 92 3.08 -11.45 3.92
C ILE A 92 1.56 -11.49 4.00
N ALA A 93 0.96 -10.55 4.73
CA ALA A 93 -0.50 -10.49 4.87
C ALA A 93 -1.17 -10.20 3.54
N LEU A 94 -0.63 -9.26 2.77
CA LEU A 94 -1.19 -8.92 1.46
C LEU A 94 -1.08 -10.11 0.51
N ARG A 95 0.09 -10.76 0.49
CA ARG A 95 0.30 -11.90 -0.40
C ARG A 95 -0.67 -13.02 -0.07
N ARG A 96 -0.87 -13.29 1.21
CA ARG A 96 -1.80 -14.33 1.64
C ARG A 96 -3.23 -13.98 1.23
N PHE A 97 -3.62 -12.72 1.41
CA PHE A 97 -4.95 -12.29 1.01
C PHE A 97 -5.18 -12.51 -0.47
N PHE A 98 -4.23 -12.09 -1.32
CA PHE A 98 -4.43 -12.18 -2.75
C PHE A 98 -4.34 -13.63 -3.26
N ILE A 99 -3.52 -14.47 -2.65
CA ILE A 99 -3.49 -15.87 -3.02
C ILE A 99 -4.87 -16.51 -2.80
N ASN A 100 -5.55 -16.13 -1.72
CA ASN A 100 -6.89 -16.65 -1.45
C ASN A 100 -7.93 -16.14 -2.44
N HIS A 101 -7.59 -15.12 -3.22
CA HIS A 101 -8.48 -14.57 -4.24
C HIS A 101 -7.92 -14.79 -5.66
N TYR A 102 -7.05 -15.79 -5.80
CA TYR A 102 -6.49 -16.22 -7.09
C TYR A 102 -5.65 -15.15 -7.76
N SER A 103 -4.90 -14.40 -6.95
CA SER A 103 -3.98 -13.39 -7.46
C SER A 103 -2.68 -13.46 -6.65
N THR A 104 -1.72 -12.60 -6.96
CA THR A 104 -0.46 -12.60 -6.23
C THR A 104 0.12 -11.19 -6.24
N VAL A 105 1.05 -10.95 -5.29
CA VAL A 105 1.79 -9.71 -5.20
C VAL A 105 3.28 -10.05 -5.31
N CYS A 106 3.97 -9.38 -6.24
CA CYS A 106 5.40 -9.59 -6.42
C CYS A 106 6.17 -8.62 -5.55
N ALA A 107 7.12 -9.14 -4.78
CA ALA A 107 7.99 -8.30 -3.98
C ALA A 107 9.10 -7.72 -4.86
N GLU A 108 9.32 -6.42 -4.73
CA GLU A 108 10.41 -5.74 -5.41
C GLU A 108 11.50 -5.42 -4.41
N ALA A 109 12.73 -5.43 -4.84
CA ALA A 109 13.86 -5.20 -3.96
C ALA A 109 14.33 -3.76 -4.03
N LEU A 110 14.59 -3.17 -2.87
CA LEU A 110 15.22 -1.86 -2.80
C LEU A 110 16.73 -2.03 -2.80
N PRO A 111 17.47 -1.04 -3.30
CA PRO A 111 18.94 -1.09 -3.20
C PRO A 111 19.38 -1.17 -1.74
N ASN A 112 20.57 -1.71 -1.53
CA ASN A 112 21.11 -1.90 -0.19
C ASN A 112 21.17 -0.58 0.58
N GLY A 113 20.81 -0.63 1.85
CA GLY A 113 20.91 0.53 2.73
C GLY A 113 19.67 1.41 2.75
N LEU A 114 18.69 1.12 1.92
CA LEU A 114 17.45 1.90 1.88
C LEU A 114 16.34 1.13 2.54
N LYS A 115 15.55 1.79 3.37
CA LYS A 115 14.55 1.09 4.17
C LYS A 115 13.16 1.06 3.52
N ASP A 116 12.82 2.06 2.70
CA ASP A 116 11.52 2.12 2.04
C ASP A 116 11.64 2.86 0.72
N TYR A 117 10.55 2.90 -0.05
CA TYR A 117 10.58 3.51 -1.37
C TYR A 117 10.75 5.03 -1.29
N CYS A 118 10.22 5.66 -0.27
CA CYS A 118 10.40 7.10 -0.10
C CYS A 118 11.88 7.44 0.05
N ASP A 119 12.62 6.64 0.83
CA ASP A 119 14.06 6.78 0.98
C ASP A 119 14.77 6.66 -0.36
N TYR A 120 14.38 5.67 -1.15
CA TYR A 120 14.94 5.44 -2.47
C TYR A 120 14.66 6.63 -3.40
N TYR A 121 13.44 7.14 -3.38
CA TYR A 121 13.07 8.29 -4.21
C TYR A 121 13.92 9.51 -3.87
N ILE A 122 14.08 9.80 -2.58
CA ILE A 122 14.88 10.94 -2.13
C ILE A 122 16.34 10.77 -2.59
N LYS A 123 16.87 9.55 -2.45
CA LYS A 123 18.25 9.29 -2.85
C LYS A 123 18.45 9.53 -4.34
N LYS A 124 17.51 9.10 -5.18
CA LYS A 124 17.59 9.33 -6.60
C LYS A 124 17.57 10.83 -6.93
N GLN A 125 16.72 11.59 -6.21
CA GLN A 125 16.65 13.03 -6.45
C GLN A 125 17.95 13.72 -6.06
N GLU A 126 18.60 13.29 -4.99
CA GLU A 126 19.89 13.86 -4.60
C GLU A 126 20.95 13.63 -5.68
N ILE A 127 21.00 12.43 -6.23
CA ILE A 127 21.97 12.11 -7.26
C ILE A 127 21.72 12.97 -8.51
N ASN A 128 20.46 13.04 -8.93
CA ASN A 128 20.10 13.80 -10.12
C ASN A 128 20.28 15.30 -9.92
N GLY A 129 19.94 15.79 -8.73
CA GLY A 129 20.03 17.20 -8.41
C GLY A 129 21.46 17.68 -8.21
N GLY A 130 22.40 16.77 -7.97
CA GLY A 130 23.80 17.12 -7.77
C GLY A 130 24.53 17.45 -9.04
N GLU A 131 23.88 17.25 -10.15
CA GLU A 131 24.48 17.60 -11.42
C GLU A 131 24.17 19.02 -11.81
#